data_1a32df457ff997cad4f97f08251061fe
#
_entry.id   1a32df457ff997cad4f97f08251061fe
#
_cell.length_a   1.000
_cell.length_b   1.000
_cell.length_c   1.000
_cell.angle_alpha   90.00
_cell.angle_beta   90.00
_cell.angle_gamma   90.00
#
_symmetry.space_group_name_H-M   'P 1'
#
loop_
_entity.id
_entity.type
_entity.pdbx_description
1 polymer ?
#
loop_
_entity_poly.entity_id
_entity_poly.type
_entity_poly.pdbx_seq_one_letter_code
_entity_poly.pdbx_strand_id
1 'polypeptide(L)'
;MKRQLIAIDTEYNSNENLGTINKVFCIAACDESSNKFVKWFDDSNDPDILDEIKTTLNTENPIFVCFAFEKAERKALLRLGVNLHKYDFIDSYLIEKFLTCNVAKSETPSKDNGLSLVATTKRYGLTIRDCEQKELMRQYCINDETNGHEQEIMDYCFDDVKDLIPLFKKQLVKYREAI
;
A
#
# COMPACT_ATOMS: atom_id res chain seq x y z
N MET A 1 8.31 -9.60 23.05
CA MET A 1 7.03 -8.94 22.73
C MET A 1 6.63 -9.24 21.30
N LYS A 2 5.35 -9.55 21.05
CA LYS A 2 4.84 -9.69 19.68
C LYS A 2 4.78 -8.30 19.05
N ARG A 3 5.45 -8.09 17.92
CA ARG A 3 5.39 -6.82 17.21
C ARG A 3 4.02 -6.65 16.55
N GLN A 4 3.51 -5.44 16.55
CA GLN A 4 2.25 -5.09 15.90
C GLN A 4 2.46 -4.82 14.42
N LEU A 5 1.43 -5.04 13.62
CA LEU A 5 1.44 -4.74 12.19
C LEU A 5 0.64 -3.48 11.92
N ILE A 6 1.18 -2.62 11.06
CA ILE A 6 0.46 -1.48 10.48
C ILE A 6 0.55 -1.61 8.96
N ALA A 7 -0.58 -1.73 8.28
CA ALA A 7 -0.63 -1.61 6.84
C ALA A 7 -0.57 -0.15 6.43
N ILE A 8 0.13 0.16 5.34
CA ILE A 8 0.18 1.51 4.74
C ILE A 8 0.06 1.44 3.23
N ASP A 9 -0.51 2.49 2.65
CA ASP A 9 -0.56 2.75 1.21
C ASP A 9 -0.47 4.26 0.96
N THR A 10 -0.04 4.66 -0.24
CA THR A 10 0.14 6.07 -0.63
C THR A 10 -0.39 6.33 -2.02
N GLU A 11 -1.07 7.48 -2.20
CA GLU A 11 -1.44 7.96 -3.52
C GLU A 11 -0.54 9.11 -3.95
N TYR A 12 -0.07 9.07 -5.20
CA TYR A 12 0.94 9.99 -5.69
C TYR A 12 0.87 10.22 -7.20
N ASN A 13 1.43 11.36 -7.63
CA ASN A 13 1.78 11.62 -9.02
C ASN A 13 3.22 11.19 -9.30
N SER A 14 3.45 10.50 -10.39
CA SER A 14 4.79 10.04 -10.77
C SER A 14 5.11 10.34 -12.23
N ASN A 15 6.38 10.61 -12.49
CA ASN A 15 6.91 10.62 -13.85
C ASN A 15 7.38 9.22 -14.20
N GLU A 16 6.56 8.48 -14.97
CA GLU A 16 6.85 7.09 -15.34
C GLU A 16 8.18 6.96 -16.12
N ASN A 17 8.52 7.95 -16.96
CA ASN A 17 9.75 7.93 -17.75
C ASN A 17 11.01 8.06 -16.89
N LEU A 18 10.94 8.82 -15.79
CA LEU A 18 12.05 9.04 -14.87
C LEU A 18 12.01 8.10 -13.66
N GLY A 19 10.91 7.40 -13.44
CA GLY A 19 10.69 6.55 -12.28
C GLY A 19 10.70 7.31 -10.95
N THR A 20 10.42 8.63 -10.99
CA THR A 20 10.40 9.53 -9.82
C THR A 20 8.97 9.87 -9.42
N ILE A 21 8.77 10.13 -8.13
CA ILE A 21 7.51 10.67 -7.61
C ILE A 21 7.62 12.19 -7.57
N ASN A 22 6.67 12.87 -8.22
CA ASN A 22 6.60 14.33 -8.24
C ASN A 22 5.95 14.86 -6.95
N LYS A 23 4.80 14.30 -6.59
CA LYS A 23 3.99 14.71 -5.44
C LYS A 23 3.34 13.49 -4.79
N VAL A 24 3.29 13.47 -3.47
CA VAL A 24 2.46 12.53 -2.69
C VAL A 24 1.21 13.29 -2.27
N PHE A 25 0.03 12.74 -2.54
CA PHE A 25 -1.25 13.35 -2.19
C PHE A 25 -1.74 12.91 -0.83
N CYS A 26 -1.74 11.62 -0.55
CA CYS A 26 -2.14 11.14 0.75
C CYS A 26 -1.42 9.86 1.14
N ILE A 27 -1.52 9.54 2.43
CA ILE A 27 -1.15 8.25 3.02
C ILE A 27 -2.33 7.75 3.84
N ALA A 28 -2.59 6.45 3.75
CA ALA A 28 -3.51 5.74 4.62
C ALA A 28 -2.79 4.68 5.43
N ALA A 29 -3.26 4.43 6.64
CA ALA A 29 -2.77 3.36 7.49
C ALA A 29 -3.90 2.67 8.26
N CYS A 30 -3.67 1.39 8.58
CA CYS A 30 -4.61 0.58 9.36
C CYS A 30 -3.84 -0.41 10.23
N ASP A 31 -4.21 -0.55 11.50
CA ASP A 31 -3.64 -1.53 12.41
C ASP A 31 -4.39 -2.88 12.38
N GLU A 32 -3.94 -3.85 13.19
CA GLU A 32 -4.57 -5.17 13.32
C GLU A 32 -6.00 -5.12 13.90
N SER A 33 -6.37 -4.03 14.56
CA SER A 33 -7.70 -3.80 15.14
C SER A 33 -8.61 -2.99 14.23
N SER A 34 -8.16 -2.67 13.02
CA SER A 34 -8.86 -1.84 12.03
C SER A 34 -9.01 -0.37 12.46
N ASN A 35 -8.16 0.12 13.37
CA ASN A 35 -8.07 1.56 13.61
C ASN A 35 -7.47 2.24 12.38
N LYS A 36 -8.10 3.34 11.97
CA LYS A 36 -7.80 4.07 10.72
C LYS A 36 -6.95 5.30 11.01
N PHE A 37 -5.96 5.52 10.16
CA PHE A 37 -5.28 6.80 9.97
C PHE A 37 -5.32 7.16 8.48
N VAL A 38 -5.63 8.41 8.15
CA VAL A 38 -5.52 8.93 6.78
C VAL A 38 -5.10 10.40 6.87
N LYS A 39 -4.15 10.80 6.01
CA LYS A 39 -3.67 12.17 5.95
C LYS A 39 -3.50 12.61 4.50
N TRP A 40 -4.04 13.78 4.18
CA TRP A 40 -3.78 14.51 2.94
C TRP A 40 -2.56 15.40 3.09
N PHE A 41 -1.78 15.58 2.02
CA PHE A 41 -0.62 16.46 1.99
C PHE A 41 -0.85 17.62 1.03
N ASP A 42 -0.76 18.85 1.54
CA ASP A 42 -0.69 20.04 0.70
C ASP A 42 0.71 20.19 0.09
N ASP A 43 1.74 19.82 0.85
CA ASP A 43 3.14 19.76 0.44
C ASP A 43 3.70 18.38 0.73
N SER A 44 4.45 17.82 -0.22
CA SER A 44 5.08 16.50 -0.06
C SER A 44 6.38 16.59 0.76
N ASN A 45 6.27 17.06 2.00
CA ASN A 45 7.37 17.09 2.96
C ASN A 45 6.83 16.83 4.37
N ASP A 46 6.93 15.59 4.82
CA ASP A 46 6.52 15.17 6.15
C ASP A 46 7.41 14.00 6.62
N PRO A 47 8.63 14.29 7.12
CA PRO A 47 9.59 13.27 7.50
C PRO A 47 9.17 12.44 8.71
N ASP A 48 8.22 12.92 9.51
CA ASP A 48 7.78 12.28 10.76
C ASP A 48 6.44 11.53 10.61
N ILE A 49 5.89 11.45 9.41
CA ILE A 49 4.57 10.84 9.14
C ILE A 49 4.42 9.42 9.72
N LEU A 50 5.46 8.58 9.67
CA LEU A 50 5.37 7.23 10.24
C LEU A 50 5.38 7.24 11.77
N ASP A 51 6.01 8.20 12.41
CA ASP A 51 5.93 8.39 13.86
C ASP A 51 4.56 8.96 14.28
N GLU A 52 3.95 9.82 13.47
CA GLU A 52 2.58 10.29 13.65
C GLU A 52 1.57 9.12 13.55
N ILE A 53 1.71 8.26 12.56
CA ILE A 53 0.89 7.04 12.39
C ILE A 53 1.02 6.14 13.62
N LYS A 54 2.23 5.84 14.08
CA LYS A 54 2.48 5.03 15.28
C LYS A 54 1.80 5.62 16.52
N THR A 55 1.94 6.91 16.71
CA THR A 55 1.35 7.62 17.84
C THR A 55 -0.17 7.57 17.81
N THR A 56 -0.77 7.86 16.65
CA THR A 56 -2.23 7.88 16.46
C THR A 56 -2.84 6.49 16.64
N LEU A 57 -2.18 5.45 16.13
CA LEU A 57 -2.63 4.05 16.24
C LEU A 57 -2.16 3.38 17.55
N ASN A 58 -1.52 4.15 18.44
CA ASN A 58 -1.03 3.69 19.74
C ASN A 58 -0.19 2.40 19.64
N THR A 59 0.77 2.37 18.71
CA THR A 59 1.63 1.21 18.44
C THR A 59 3.09 1.52 18.75
N GLU A 60 3.73 0.63 19.48
CA GLU A 60 5.17 0.70 19.74
C GLU A 60 5.92 -0.24 18.80
N ASN A 61 6.94 0.28 18.11
CA ASN A 61 7.85 -0.49 17.25
C ASN A 61 7.11 -1.45 16.27
N PRO A 62 6.18 -0.94 15.41
CA PRO A 62 5.44 -1.77 14.47
C PRO A 62 6.33 -2.27 13.33
N ILE A 63 5.81 -3.26 12.60
CA ILE A 63 6.26 -3.59 11.24
C ILE A 63 5.23 -3.03 10.28
N PHE A 64 5.68 -2.22 9.32
CA PHE A 64 4.82 -1.69 8.27
C PHE A 64 4.63 -2.70 7.15
N VAL A 65 3.39 -2.97 6.77
CA VAL A 65 3.01 -3.89 5.69
C VAL A 65 2.56 -3.08 4.49
N CYS A 66 3.21 -3.29 3.35
CA CYS A 66 2.92 -2.61 2.09
C CYS A 66 2.64 -3.63 0.98
N PHE A 67 2.13 -3.14 -0.15
CA PHE A 67 2.04 -3.92 -1.38
C PHE A 67 2.89 -3.26 -2.48
N ALA A 68 3.94 -3.96 -2.96
CA ALA A 68 4.92 -3.45 -3.93
C ALA A 68 5.80 -2.29 -3.39
N PHE A 69 6.26 -2.41 -2.15
CA PHE A 69 7.03 -1.40 -1.41
C PHE A 69 8.13 -0.70 -2.23
N GLU A 70 9.00 -1.47 -2.88
CA GLU A 70 10.11 -0.91 -3.66
C GLU A 70 9.65 -0.10 -4.89
N LYS A 71 8.48 -0.39 -5.42
CA LYS A 71 7.96 0.29 -6.62
C LYS A 71 7.21 1.57 -6.28
N ALA A 72 6.51 1.60 -5.16
CA ALA A 72 5.57 2.64 -4.78
C ALA A 72 5.94 3.30 -3.43
N GLU A 73 5.58 2.69 -2.31
CA GLU A 73 5.62 3.31 -0.98
C GLU A 73 7.02 3.77 -0.59
N ARG A 74 8.07 3.01 -0.93
CA ARG A 74 9.45 3.42 -0.65
C ARG A 74 9.78 4.77 -1.28
N LYS A 75 9.39 4.97 -2.54
CA LYS A 75 9.65 6.23 -3.26
C LYS A 75 8.80 7.37 -2.71
N ALA A 76 7.52 7.10 -2.38
CA ALA A 76 6.62 8.08 -1.79
C ALA A 76 7.13 8.54 -0.40
N LEU A 77 7.51 7.61 0.47
CA LEU A 77 8.07 7.92 1.79
C LEU A 77 9.39 8.69 1.70
N LEU A 78 10.28 8.35 0.75
CA LEU A 78 11.49 9.13 0.49
C LEU A 78 11.18 10.54 -0.01
N ARG A 79 10.14 10.70 -0.85
CA ARG A 79 9.69 12.02 -1.32
C ARG A 79 9.13 12.88 -0.18
N LEU A 80 8.49 12.24 0.82
CA LEU A 80 8.07 12.90 2.06
C LEU A 80 9.23 13.24 3.01
N GLY A 81 10.45 12.74 2.75
CA GLY A 81 11.63 12.98 3.59
C GLY A 81 11.84 11.96 4.71
N VAL A 82 11.08 10.85 4.70
CA VAL A 82 11.15 9.82 5.76
C VAL A 82 12.51 9.11 5.76
N ASN A 83 13.13 8.99 6.94
CA ASN A 83 14.31 8.16 7.13
C ASN A 83 13.90 6.68 7.30
N LEU A 84 13.88 5.94 6.20
CA LEU A 84 13.40 4.55 6.16
C LEU A 84 14.21 3.58 7.04
N HIS A 85 15.48 3.90 7.36
CA HIS A 85 16.32 3.04 8.23
C HIS A 85 15.82 2.93 9.67
N LYS A 86 14.89 3.79 10.08
CA LYS A 86 14.27 3.75 11.41
C LYS A 86 13.15 2.72 11.54
N TYR A 87 12.69 2.12 10.44
CA TYR A 87 11.47 1.34 10.39
C TYR A 87 11.68 0.01 9.68
N ASP A 88 10.87 -0.99 10.04
CA ASP A 88 10.85 -2.28 9.36
C ASP A 88 9.63 -2.39 8.47
N PHE A 89 9.84 -2.91 7.27
CA PHE A 89 8.81 -3.07 6.24
C PHE A 89 8.68 -4.52 5.79
N ILE A 90 7.46 -4.91 5.45
CA ILE A 90 7.14 -6.16 4.78
C ILE A 90 6.46 -5.82 3.45
N ASP A 91 7.00 -6.37 2.36
CA ASP A 91 6.41 -6.26 1.03
C ASP A 91 5.59 -7.52 0.70
N SER A 92 4.28 -7.40 0.82
CA SER A 92 3.32 -8.47 0.53
C SER A 92 3.34 -8.91 -0.95
N TYR A 93 3.70 -8.01 -1.88
CA TYR A 93 3.89 -8.35 -3.28
C TYR A 93 5.08 -9.30 -3.50
N LEU A 94 6.20 -9.08 -2.81
CA LEU A 94 7.37 -9.97 -2.91
C LEU A 94 7.07 -11.35 -2.34
N ILE A 95 6.29 -11.43 -1.26
CA ILE A 95 5.84 -12.71 -0.71
C ILE A 95 4.98 -13.45 -1.73
N GLU A 96 4.03 -12.75 -2.38
CA GLU A 96 3.19 -13.36 -3.41
C GLU A 96 4.01 -13.85 -4.61
N LYS A 97 4.98 -13.05 -5.06
CA LYS A 97 5.91 -13.48 -6.11
C LYS A 97 6.65 -14.77 -5.74
N PHE A 98 7.11 -14.89 -4.52
CA PHE A 98 7.76 -16.09 -4.02
C PHE A 98 6.80 -17.29 -4.01
N LEU A 99 5.62 -17.14 -3.42
CA LEU A 99 4.62 -18.21 -3.30
C LEU A 99 4.10 -18.72 -4.66
N THR A 100 4.10 -17.87 -5.66
CA THR A 100 3.66 -18.22 -7.02
C THR A 100 4.81 -18.55 -7.96
N CYS A 101 6.07 -18.55 -7.49
CA CYS A 101 7.28 -18.73 -8.31
C CYS A 101 7.32 -17.79 -9.52
N ASN A 102 6.82 -16.57 -9.39
CA ASN A 102 6.60 -15.61 -10.48
C ASN A 102 5.62 -16.11 -11.59
N VAL A 103 4.96 -17.24 -11.39
CA VAL A 103 4.00 -17.82 -12.34
C VAL A 103 2.62 -17.80 -11.72
N ALA A 104 2.09 -16.62 -11.42
CA ALA A 104 0.68 -16.49 -11.16
C ALA A 104 -0.04 -16.69 -12.50
N LYS A 105 -0.67 -17.84 -12.67
CA LYS A 105 -1.54 -18.07 -13.82
C LYS A 105 -2.75 -17.16 -13.67
N SER A 106 -2.77 -16.06 -14.37
CA SER A 106 -3.97 -15.28 -14.61
C SER A 106 -4.80 -16.01 -15.65
N GLU A 107 -6.07 -16.25 -15.39
CA GLU A 107 -7.03 -16.73 -16.38
C GLU A 107 -7.24 -15.71 -17.51
N THR A 108 -6.80 -14.46 -17.28
CA THR A 108 -6.77 -13.39 -18.26
C THR A 108 -5.35 -12.84 -18.37
N PRO A 109 -4.80 -12.65 -19.60
CA PRO A 109 -3.50 -12.02 -19.80
C PRO A 109 -3.57 -10.57 -19.31
N SER A 110 -3.17 -10.30 -18.07
CA SER A 110 -2.98 -8.95 -17.56
C SER A 110 -1.50 -8.58 -17.62
N LYS A 111 -1.19 -7.29 -17.80
CA LYS A 111 0.19 -6.78 -17.79
C LYS A 111 0.95 -7.16 -16.50
N ASP A 112 0.23 -7.47 -15.42
CA ASP A 112 0.77 -7.76 -14.09
C ASP A 112 0.93 -9.25 -13.78
N ASN A 113 0.76 -10.14 -14.76
CA ASN A 113 0.80 -11.60 -14.56
C ASN A 113 -0.09 -12.09 -13.39
N GLY A 114 -1.19 -11.40 -13.10
CA GLY A 114 -2.08 -11.72 -11.98
C GLY A 114 -1.52 -11.42 -10.59
N LEU A 115 -0.50 -10.56 -10.48
CA LEU A 115 0.15 -10.17 -9.23
C LEU A 115 -0.27 -8.78 -8.73
N SER A 116 -1.24 -8.10 -9.35
CA SER A 116 -1.79 -6.84 -8.81
C SER A 116 -2.44 -7.08 -7.44
N LEU A 117 -2.59 -6.03 -6.64
CA LEU A 117 -3.24 -6.13 -5.33
C LEU A 117 -4.65 -6.71 -5.46
N VAL A 118 -5.43 -6.24 -6.46
CA VAL A 118 -6.79 -6.74 -6.75
C VAL A 118 -6.79 -8.24 -7.08
N ALA A 119 -5.91 -8.69 -7.96
CA ALA A 119 -5.82 -10.10 -8.34
C ALA A 119 -5.36 -10.97 -7.15
N THR A 120 -4.45 -10.45 -6.34
CA THR A 120 -3.93 -11.14 -5.16
C THR A 120 -5.00 -11.25 -4.09
N THR A 121 -5.67 -10.16 -3.71
CA THR A 121 -6.77 -10.18 -2.71
C THR A 121 -7.90 -11.13 -3.13
N LYS A 122 -8.29 -11.11 -4.43
CA LYS A 122 -9.26 -12.06 -4.99
C LYS A 122 -8.83 -13.51 -4.81
N ARG A 123 -7.56 -13.86 -5.09
CA ARG A 123 -7.01 -15.21 -4.95
C ARG A 123 -7.08 -15.73 -3.51
N TYR A 124 -6.99 -14.84 -2.54
CA TYR A 124 -7.09 -15.17 -1.12
C TYR A 124 -8.52 -15.04 -0.56
N GLY A 125 -9.53 -14.79 -1.41
CA GLY A 125 -10.93 -14.66 -0.99
C GLY A 125 -11.17 -13.47 -0.06
N LEU A 126 -10.45 -12.37 -0.31
CA LEU A 126 -10.67 -11.08 0.35
C LEU A 126 -11.58 -10.20 -0.50
N THR A 127 -11.88 -8.99 -0.04
CA THR A 127 -12.82 -8.07 -0.68
C THR A 127 -12.44 -7.81 -2.15
N ILE A 128 -13.40 -7.92 -3.06
CA ILE A 128 -13.23 -7.54 -4.46
C ILE A 128 -13.51 -6.04 -4.57
N ARG A 129 -12.54 -5.30 -5.10
CA ARG A 129 -12.64 -3.86 -5.30
C ARG A 129 -13.18 -3.55 -6.68
N ASP A 130 -13.84 -2.38 -6.78
CA ASP A 130 -14.26 -1.83 -8.05
C ASP A 130 -13.03 -1.39 -8.86
N CYS A 131 -12.80 -2.06 -9.99
CA CYS A 131 -11.67 -1.75 -10.87
C CYS A 131 -11.87 -0.41 -11.62
N GLU A 132 -13.11 0.01 -11.87
CA GLU A 132 -13.41 1.26 -12.56
C GLU A 132 -13.13 2.45 -11.65
N GLN A 133 -13.55 2.38 -10.39
CA GLN A 133 -13.22 3.40 -9.40
C GLN A 133 -11.71 3.52 -9.20
N LYS A 134 -11.00 2.39 -9.18
CA LYS A 134 -9.53 2.37 -9.07
C LYS A 134 -8.86 3.15 -10.19
N GLU A 135 -9.26 2.89 -11.42
CA GLU A 135 -8.66 3.56 -12.57
C GLU A 135 -8.98 5.07 -12.56
N LEU A 136 -10.20 5.46 -12.15
CA LEU A 136 -10.59 6.86 -12.04
C LEU A 136 -9.74 7.62 -11.00
N MET A 137 -9.58 7.07 -9.78
CA MET A 137 -8.74 7.70 -8.74
C MET A 137 -7.28 7.81 -9.19
N ARG A 138 -6.77 6.78 -9.83
CA ARG A 138 -5.43 6.79 -10.42
C ARG A 138 -5.27 7.90 -11.47
N GLN A 139 -6.28 8.11 -12.33
CA GLN A 139 -6.23 9.18 -13.35
C GLN A 139 -6.20 10.57 -12.70
N TYR A 140 -6.98 10.82 -11.65
CA TYR A 140 -6.91 12.09 -10.91
C TYR A 140 -5.49 12.35 -10.36
N CYS A 141 -4.86 11.33 -9.79
CA CYS A 141 -3.50 11.47 -9.27
C CYS A 141 -2.46 11.67 -10.38
N ILE A 142 -2.54 10.92 -11.50
CA ILE A 142 -1.60 11.04 -12.62
C ILE A 142 -1.68 12.42 -13.27
N ASN A 143 -2.90 12.94 -13.46
CA ASN A 143 -3.13 14.21 -14.13
C ASN A 143 -2.96 15.43 -13.21
N ASP A 144 -2.73 15.21 -11.90
CA ASP A 144 -2.77 16.26 -10.86
C ASP A 144 -4.13 17.00 -10.81
N GLU A 145 -5.23 16.29 -11.11
CA GLU A 145 -6.61 16.78 -11.13
C GLU A 145 -7.33 16.39 -9.82
N THR A 146 -6.66 16.59 -8.67
CA THR A 146 -7.15 16.12 -7.37
C THR A 146 -8.08 17.08 -6.65
N ASN A 147 -8.18 18.34 -7.11
CA ASN A 147 -9.00 19.38 -6.48
C ASN A 147 -10.49 19.00 -6.47
N GLY A 148 -11.07 18.93 -5.27
CA GLY A 148 -12.47 18.53 -5.06
C GLY A 148 -12.70 17.04 -5.00
N HIS A 149 -11.64 16.23 -5.15
CA HIS A 149 -11.66 14.75 -5.07
C HIS A 149 -10.82 14.20 -3.91
N GLU A 150 -10.31 15.08 -3.03
CA GLU A 150 -9.39 14.71 -1.95
C GLU A 150 -9.97 13.62 -1.05
N GLN A 151 -11.25 13.74 -0.66
CA GLN A 151 -11.90 12.76 0.20
C GLN A 151 -12.08 11.42 -0.51
N GLU A 152 -12.44 11.43 -1.79
CA GLU A 152 -12.62 10.19 -2.59
C GLU A 152 -11.28 9.46 -2.75
N ILE A 153 -10.19 10.20 -2.99
CA ILE A 153 -8.84 9.64 -3.10
C ILE A 153 -8.37 9.07 -1.75
N MET A 154 -8.61 9.78 -0.65
CA MET A 154 -8.28 9.29 0.71
C MET A 154 -9.06 8.03 1.08
N ASP A 155 -10.35 7.96 0.76
CA ASP A 155 -11.17 6.78 1.02
C ASP A 155 -10.73 5.60 0.16
N TYR A 156 -10.38 5.86 -1.09
CA TYR A 156 -9.79 4.86 -1.98
C TYR A 156 -8.45 4.33 -1.44
N CYS A 157 -7.51 5.21 -1.05
CA CYS A 157 -6.23 4.85 -0.46
C CYS A 157 -6.44 3.98 0.81
N PHE A 158 -7.40 4.34 1.66
CA PHE A 158 -7.73 3.53 2.83
C PHE A 158 -8.32 2.18 2.46
N ASP A 159 -9.13 2.10 1.43
CA ASP A 159 -9.66 0.83 0.94
C ASP A 159 -8.56 -0.11 0.46
N ASP A 160 -7.45 0.40 -0.07
CA ASP A 160 -6.27 -0.40 -0.45
C ASP A 160 -5.52 -0.94 0.78
N VAL A 161 -5.58 -0.26 1.91
CA VAL A 161 -4.88 -0.63 3.15
C VAL A 161 -5.60 -1.68 3.98
N LYS A 162 -6.91 -1.59 4.11
CA LYS A 162 -7.72 -2.42 5.05
C LYS A 162 -7.54 -3.94 4.89
N ASP A 163 -7.24 -4.39 3.67
CA ASP A 163 -7.07 -5.81 3.37
C ASP A 163 -5.60 -6.30 3.41
N LEU A 164 -4.62 -5.40 3.58
CA LEU A 164 -3.20 -5.79 3.51
C LEU A 164 -2.76 -6.69 4.67
N ILE A 165 -3.18 -6.39 5.91
CA ILE A 165 -2.86 -7.25 7.05
C ILE A 165 -3.55 -8.62 6.95
N PRO A 166 -4.86 -8.72 6.65
CA PRO A 166 -5.52 -9.97 6.32
C PRO A 166 -4.83 -10.77 5.21
N LEU A 167 -4.44 -10.10 4.13
CA LEU A 167 -3.71 -10.71 3.02
C LEU A 167 -2.37 -11.30 3.49
N PHE A 168 -1.56 -10.48 4.15
CA PHE A 168 -0.27 -10.93 4.67
C PHE A 168 -0.40 -12.14 5.61
N LYS A 169 -1.39 -12.14 6.51
CA LYS A 169 -1.64 -13.28 7.41
C LYS A 169 -1.97 -14.56 6.63
N LYS A 170 -2.78 -14.47 5.57
CA LYS A 170 -3.10 -15.60 4.69
C LYS A 170 -1.88 -16.08 3.89
N GLN A 171 -1.04 -15.16 3.42
CA GLN A 171 0.22 -15.50 2.76
C GLN A 171 1.18 -16.24 3.70
N LEU A 172 1.30 -15.82 4.96
CA LEU A 172 2.12 -16.53 5.95
C LEU A 172 1.68 -17.96 6.20
N VAL A 173 0.38 -18.23 6.18
CA VAL A 173 -0.13 -19.62 6.29
C VAL A 173 0.36 -20.43 5.10
N LYS A 174 0.16 -19.97 3.87
CA LYS A 174 0.64 -20.66 2.66
C LYS A 174 2.17 -20.82 2.62
N TYR A 175 2.91 -19.81 3.08
CA TYR A 175 4.36 -19.90 3.17
C TYR A 175 4.81 -21.06 4.07
N ARG A 176 4.16 -21.21 5.24
CA ARG A 176 4.45 -22.31 6.19
C ARG A 176 4.09 -23.68 5.65
N GLU A 177 3.09 -23.77 4.78
CA GLU A 177 2.69 -25.03 4.12
C GLU A 177 3.63 -25.40 2.97
N ALA A 178 4.40 -24.45 2.43
CA ALA A 178 5.28 -24.64 1.29
C ALA A 178 6.73 -25.02 1.65
N ILE A 179 7.10 -24.90 2.94
CA ILE A 179 8.44 -25.24 3.48
C ILE A 179 8.36 -26.46 4.41
#